data_0541116f5431ef241e6bc32bf222919f
#
_entry.id   0541116f5431ef241e6bc32bf222919f
#
_cell.length_a   1.000
_cell.length_b   1.000
_cell.length_c   1.000
_cell.angle_alpha   90.00
_cell.angle_beta   90.00
_cell.angle_gamma   90.00
#
_symmetry.space_group_name_H-M   'P 1'
#
loop_
_entity.id
_entity.type
_entity.pdbx_description
1 polymer ?
#
loop_
_entity_poly.entity_id
_entity_poly.type
_entity_poly.pdbx_seq_one_letter_code
_entity_poly.pdbx_strand_id
1 'polypeptide(L)'
;MINHWLVFACVVLVTRLCYLPNDRRLSPLVSALQYLAQLVALLAFFEISTALLLILVYLGLFAALIYWLETPTRILAGSRLLTLAGQLLIPLAAMTWFGGGISSRLDMLLPQPGLWIAFVLLLLLNEANYLIRLLFNWCHLVPQKAAEGAEPAKVDEDEYKAGRVIGMLERVVIVLLIYFTEDFSSVGFILAAKGLIRLRQLRDRQFSEYILIGTLASVLCALVGGLFLLAMR
;
A
#
# COMPACT_ATOMS: atom_id res chain seq x y z
N MET A 1 12.64 16.03 12.88
CA MET A 1 11.97 16.20 11.59
C MET A 1 11.49 14.88 10.97
N ILE A 2 12.38 13.92 10.76
CA ILE A 2 12.03 12.61 10.15
C ILE A 2 10.97 11.86 10.95
N ASN A 3 11.06 11.81 12.29
CA ASN A 3 10.07 11.14 13.13
C ASN A 3 8.68 11.72 12.99
N HIS A 4 8.55 13.05 12.97
CA HIS A 4 7.25 13.72 12.81
C HIS A 4 6.62 13.35 11.46
N TRP A 5 7.42 13.34 10.40
CA TRP A 5 6.94 12.89 9.09
C TRP A 5 6.54 11.43 9.08
N LEU A 6 7.31 10.54 9.73
CA LEU A 6 6.98 9.11 9.84
C LEU A 6 5.65 8.89 10.56
N VAL A 7 5.43 9.58 11.69
CA VAL A 7 4.16 9.51 12.41
C VAL A 7 3.02 9.98 11.51
N PHE A 8 3.21 11.11 10.82
CA PHE A 8 2.24 11.63 9.86
C PHE A 8 1.95 10.60 8.75
N ALA A 9 2.99 10.04 8.14
CA ALA A 9 2.86 9.05 7.09
C ALA A 9 2.15 7.77 7.58
N CYS A 10 2.47 7.28 8.78
CA CYS A 10 1.76 6.15 9.39
C CYS A 10 0.27 6.45 9.62
N VAL A 11 -0.07 7.64 10.12
CA VAL A 11 -1.48 8.06 10.28
C VAL A 11 -2.21 8.05 8.94
N VAL A 12 -1.61 8.63 7.91
CA VAL A 12 -2.17 8.61 6.55
C VAL A 12 -2.37 7.18 6.06
N LEU A 13 -1.36 6.32 6.18
CA LEU A 13 -1.41 4.93 5.71
C LEU A 13 -2.44 4.09 6.48
N VAL A 14 -2.56 4.27 7.80
CA VAL A 14 -3.58 3.58 8.61
C VAL A 14 -4.98 3.95 8.13
N THR A 15 -5.25 5.23 7.90
CA THR A 15 -6.59 5.65 7.41
C THR A 15 -6.87 5.10 6.01
N ARG A 16 -5.83 4.85 5.20
CA ARG A 16 -5.95 4.27 3.86
C ARG A 16 -6.21 2.75 3.86
N LEU A 17 -6.09 2.06 4.99
CA LEU A 17 -6.48 0.64 5.09
C LEU A 17 -7.96 0.40 4.77
N CYS A 18 -8.81 1.42 4.81
CA CYS A 18 -10.21 1.32 4.35
C CYS A 18 -10.35 0.95 2.87
N TYR A 19 -9.29 1.12 2.06
CA TYR A 19 -9.25 0.67 0.66
C TYR A 19 -9.02 -0.83 0.50
N LEU A 20 -8.53 -1.51 1.55
CA LEU A 20 -8.18 -2.94 1.51
C LEU A 20 -9.33 -3.85 1.06
N PRO A 21 -10.56 -3.74 1.61
CA PRO A 21 -11.67 -4.61 1.22
C PRO A 21 -12.32 -4.20 -0.11
N ASN A 22 -12.08 -2.99 -0.60
CA ASN A 22 -12.80 -2.41 -1.72
C ASN A 22 -11.93 -2.20 -2.95
N ASP A 23 -12.20 -2.99 -3.99
CA ASP A 23 -11.61 -2.81 -5.31
C ASP A 23 -12.36 -1.76 -6.16
N ARG A 24 -13.50 -1.31 -5.67
CA ARG A 24 -14.35 -0.30 -6.30
C ARG A 24 -14.13 1.07 -5.64
N ARG A 25 -14.67 2.10 -6.26
CA ARG A 25 -14.74 3.44 -5.67
C ARG A 25 -15.43 3.36 -4.30
N LEU A 26 -14.87 4.00 -3.30
CA LEU A 26 -15.51 4.12 -2.00
C LEU A 26 -16.80 4.94 -2.13
N SER A 27 -17.80 4.62 -1.31
CA SER A 27 -18.97 5.49 -1.21
C SER A 27 -18.54 6.87 -0.66
N PRO A 28 -19.26 7.95 -1.02
CA PRO A 28 -18.91 9.30 -0.54
C PRO A 28 -18.87 9.37 0.99
N LEU A 29 -19.74 8.62 1.67
CA LEU A 29 -19.78 8.57 3.13
C LEU A 29 -18.51 7.93 3.71
N VAL A 30 -18.04 6.80 3.15
CA VAL A 30 -16.82 6.14 3.62
C VAL A 30 -15.58 7.01 3.34
N SER A 31 -15.52 7.67 2.19
CA SER A 31 -14.47 8.63 1.90
C SER A 31 -14.45 9.80 2.88
N ALA A 32 -15.62 10.37 3.17
CA ALA A 32 -15.74 11.45 4.16
C ALA A 32 -15.33 10.99 5.57
N LEU A 33 -15.73 9.79 6.00
CA LEU A 33 -15.33 9.21 7.28
C LEU A 33 -13.81 8.96 7.35
N GLN A 34 -13.20 8.50 6.25
CA GLN A 34 -11.75 8.33 6.17
C GLN A 34 -11.03 9.65 6.39
N TYR A 35 -11.44 10.73 5.70
CA TYR A 35 -10.81 12.04 5.87
C TYR A 35 -11.08 12.64 7.24
N LEU A 36 -12.28 12.44 7.79
CA LEU A 36 -12.58 12.86 9.16
C LEU A 36 -11.69 12.14 10.17
N ALA A 37 -11.52 10.82 10.03
CA ALA A 37 -10.64 10.04 10.89
C ALA A 37 -9.18 10.50 10.77
N GLN A 38 -8.72 10.79 9.57
CA GLN A 38 -7.39 11.33 9.32
C GLN A 38 -7.21 12.70 9.97
N LEU A 39 -8.17 13.60 9.82
CA LEU A 39 -8.15 14.94 10.43
C LEU A 39 -8.12 14.83 11.97
N VAL A 40 -9.00 14.02 12.55
CA VAL A 40 -9.05 13.82 14.01
C VAL A 40 -7.72 13.24 14.52
N ALA A 41 -7.18 12.23 13.85
CA ALA A 41 -5.90 11.62 14.24
C ALA A 41 -4.74 12.63 14.14
N LEU A 42 -4.69 13.44 13.10
CA LEU A 42 -3.66 14.45 12.95
C LEU A 42 -3.76 15.54 14.03
N LEU A 43 -4.97 15.99 14.34
CA LEU A 43 -5.19 16.95 15.42
C LEU A 43 -4.88 16.37 16.83
N ALA A 44 -5.08 15.07 17.01
CA ALA A 44 -4.78 14.39 18.27
C ALA A 44 -3.26 14.20 18.49
N PHE A 45 -2.52 13.87 17.45
CA PHE A 45 -1.10 13.50 17.55
C PHE A 45 -0.14 14.66 17.32
N PHE A 46 -0.57 15.73 16.64
CA PHE A 46 0.27 16.85 16.33
C PHE A 46 -0.17 18.11 17.08
N GLU A 47 0.79 18.98 17.38
CA GLU A 47 0.50 20.28 17.95
C GLU A 47 -0.10 21.22 16.89
N ILE A 48 -1.11 21.99 17.31
CA ILE A 48 -1.81 22.90 16.41
C ILE A 48 -0.86 24.03 16.03
N SER A 49 -0.50 24.09 14.78
CA SER A 49 0.34 25.11 14.18
C SER A 49 -0.27 25.60 12.87
N THR A 50 0.15 26.77 12.39
CA THR A 50 -0.29 27.29 11.10
C THR A 50 0.08 26.35 9.96
N ALA A 51 1.25 25.70 10.04
CA ALA A 51 1.70 24.70 9.06
C ALA A 51 0.78 23.47 9.06
N LEU A 52 0.39 22.94 10.23
CA LEU A 52 -0.54 21.84 10.33
C LEU A 52 -1.90 22.18 9.72
N LEU A 53 -2.44 23.37 10.02
CA LEU A 53 -3.72 23.83 9.46
C LEU A 53 -3.67 23.93 7.94
N LEU A 54 -2.59 24.45 7.37
CA LEU A 54 -2.40 24.52 5.91
C LEU A 54 -2.33 23.11 5.30
N ILE A 55 -1.62 22.18 5.92
CA ILE A 55 -1.56 20.78 5.48
C ILE A 55 -2.94 20.13 5.53
N LEU A 56 -3.72 20.35 6.58
CA LEU A 56 -5.07 19.80 6.70
C LEU A 56 -6.01 20.34 5.60
N VAL A 57 -5.98 21.64 5.35
CA VAL A 57 -6.74 22.26 4.24
C VAL A 57 -6.31 21.67 2.90
N TYR A 58 -5.00 21.58 2.67
CA TYR A 58 -4.45 20.96 1.46
C TYR A 58 -4.94 19.51 1.29
N LEU A 59 -4.85 18.69 2.32
CA LEU A 59 -5.29 17.29 2.27
C LEU A 59 -6.78 17.19 1.95
N GLY A 60 -7.62 18.05 2.53
CA GLY A 60 -9.05 18.10 2.25
C GLY A 60 -9.35 18.46 0.80
N LEU A 61 -8.73 19.52 0.28
CA LEU A 61 -8.90 19.96 -1.10
C LEU A 61 -8.37 18.92 -2.10
N PHE A 62 -7.21 18.36 -1.82
CA PHE A 62 -6.62 17.32 -2.66
C PHE A 62 -7.48 16.05 -2.70
N ALA A 63 -8.03 15.67 -1.56
CA ALA A 63 -8.97 14.57 -1.46
C ALA A 63 -10.25 14.81 -2.27
N ALA A 64 -10.84 15.99 -2.16
CA ALA A 64 -12.02 16.37 -2.94
C ALA A 64 -11.72 16.34 -4.45
N LEU A 65 -10.56 16.86 -4.86
CA LEU A 65 -10.11 16.85 -6.24
C LEU A 65 -9.99 15.42 -6.79
N ILE A 66 -9.31 14.54 -6.05
CA ILE A 66 -9.14 13.15 -6.48
C ILE A 66 -10.47 12.40 -6.49
N TYR A 67 -11.32 12.62 -5.49
CA TYR A 67 -12.66 12.03 -5.48
C TYR A 67 -13.46 12.44 -6.74
N TRP A 68 -13.32 13.67 -7.18
CA TRP A 68 -13.95 14.17 -8.40
C TRP A 68 -13.32 13.58 -9.67
N LEU A 69 -11.99 13.39 -9.69
CA LEU A 69 -11.24 12.83 -10.82
C LEU A 69 -11.34 11.30 -10.91
N GLU A 70 -11.71 10.59 -9.83
CA GLU A 70 -11.93 9.15 -9.84
C GLU A 70 -13.11 8.77 -10.71
N THR A 71 -12.89 8.74 -12.03
CA THR A 71 -13.84 8.19 -12.99
C THR A 71 -13.72 6.67 -13.08
N PRO A 72 -14.77 5.96 -13.57
CA PRO A 72 -14.90 4.53 -13.34
C PRO A 72 -13.82 3.68 -14.03
N THR A 73 -13.27 2.77 -13.28
CA THR A 73 -12.73 1.43 -13.59
C THR A 73 -11.29 1.23 -14.06
N ARG A 74 -10.69 2.03 -14.94
CA ARG A 74 -9.33 1.73 -15.44
C ARG A 74 -8.19 2.50 -14.76
N ILE A 75 -8.49 3.61 -14.14
CA ILE A 75 -7.49 4.55 -13.59
C ILE A 75 -7.38 4.43 -12.06
N LEU A 76 -8.18 3.58 -11.43
CA LEU A 76 -8.29 3.53 -9.97
C LEU A 76 -6.96 3.24 -9.24
N ALA A 77 -6.13 2.34 -9.77
CA ALA A 77 -4.83 2.05 -9.16
C ALA A 77 -3.87 3.24 -9.27
N GLY A 78 -3.83 3.88 -10.44
CA GLY A 78 -2.99 5.06 -10.67
C GLY A 78 -3.43 6.26 -9.83
N SER A 79 -4.74 6.53 -9.74
CA SER A 79 -5.26 7.66 -8.94
C SER A 79 -4.98 7.45 -7.45
N ARG A 80 -5.08 6.23 -6.95
CA ARG A 80 -4.76 5.90 -5.54
C ARG A 80 -3.27 6.03 -5.21
N LEU A 81 -2.38 5.65 -6.13
CA LEU A 81 -0.94 5.89 -5.96
C LEU A 81 -0.61 7.38 -6.06
N LEU A 82 -1.25 8.11 -6.96
CA LEU A 82 -1.09 9.57 -7.06
C LEU A 82 -1.57 10.28 -5.80
N THR A 83 -2.72 9.86 -5.22
CA THR A 83 -3.20 10.37 -3.93
C THR A 83 -2.21 10.09 -2.82
N LEU A 84 -1.63 8.89 -2.75
CA LEU A 84 -0.60 8.59 -1.76
C LEU A 84 0.61 9.51 -1.92
N ALA A 85 1.12 9.62 -3.14
CA ALA A 85 2.27 10.49 -3.43
C ALA A 85 1.99 11.94 -3.01
N GLY A 86 0.83 12.49 -3.36
CA GLY A 86 0.42 13.83 -2.95
C GLY A 86 0.26 13.98 -1.42
N GLN A 87 -0.32 12.98 -0.77
CA GLN A 87 -0.51 12.99 0.69
C GLN A 87 0.80 12.87 1.48
N LEU A 88 1.84 12.25 0.94
CA LEU A 88 3.12 12.07 1.62
C LEU A 88 4.18 13.09 1.21
N LEU A 89 4.33 13.34 -0.10
CA LEU A 89 5.44 14.16 -0.61
C LEU A 89 5.22 15.66 -0.39
N ILE A 90 3.99 16.16 -0.55
CA ILE A 90 3.72 17.59 -0.38
C ILE A 90 3.81 18.01 1.09
N PRO A 91 3.23 17.29 2.07
CA PRO A 91 3.48 17.58 3.47
C PRO A 91 4.96 17.43 3.87
N LEU A 92 5.68 16.46 3.31
CA LEU A 92 7.12 16.34 3.54
C LEU A 92 7.87 17.57 3.05
N ALA A 93 7.59 18.04 1.85
CA ALA A 93 8.17 19.27 1.30
C ALA A 93 7.78 20.51 2.14
N ALA A 94 6.52 20.59 2.58
CA ALA A 94 6.06 21.66 3.45
C ALA A 94 6.79 21.65 4.82
N MET A 95 6.93 20.48 5.43
CA MET A 95 7.66 20.34 6.70
C MET A 95 9.13 20.72 6.57
N THR A 96 9.78 20.41 5.44
CA THR A 96 11.17 20.81 5.19
C THR A 96 11.30 22.30 4.93
N TRP A 97 10.35 22.91 4.22
CA TRP A 97 10.37 24.33 3.87
C TRP A 97 10.06 25.24 5.05
N PHE A 98 9.05 24.91 5.86
CA PHE A 98 8.63 25.71 7.02
C PHE A 98 9.46 25.43 8.29
N GLY A 99 10.52 24.64 8.22
CA GLY A 99 11.50 24.53 9.30
C GLY A 99 10.97 23.93 10.60
N GLY A 100 10.31 22.78 10.56
CA GLY A 100 10.04 21.98 11.77
C GLY A 100 8.97 22.49 12.71
N GLY A 101 8.05 23.34 12.24
CA GLY A 101 6.93 23.88 13.04
C GLY A 101 5.83 22.88 13.42
N ILE A 102 6.01 21.59 13.14
CA ILE A 102 5.07 20.52 13.50
C ILE A 102 5.75 19.57 14.46
N SER A 103 5.39 19.62 15.74
CA SER A 103 5.83 18.66 16.74
C SER A 103 4.78 17.54 16.89
N SER A 104 5.22 16.30 17.10
CA SER A 104 4.32 15.19 17.40
C SER A 104 4.40 14.82 18.88
N ARG A 105 3.25 14.56 19.47
CA ARG A 105 3.16 14.09 20.87
C ARG A 105 3.64 12.65 21.02
N LEU A 106 3.84 11.93 19.92
CA LEU A 106 4.25 10.53 19.91
C LEU A 106 5.76 10.30 19.86
N ASP A 107 6.56 11.37 19.70
CA ASP A 107 8.02 11.23 19.60
C ASP A 107 8.66 10.54 20.81
N MET A 108 8.04 10.69 21.99
CA MET A 108 8.50 10.05 23.22
C MET A 108 8.00 8.59 23.38
N LEU A 109 6.97 8.17 22.64
CA LEU A 109 6.29 6.90 22.87
C LEU A 109 6.75 5.79 21.92
N LEU A 110 7.24 6.15 20.74
CA LEU A 110 7.60 5.17 19.71
C LEU A 110 9.08 5.30 19.31
N PRO A 111 9.89 4.25 19.52
CA PRO A 111 11.29 4.24 19.07
C PRO A 111 11.37 4.31 17.55
N GLN A 112 12.37 5.01 17.01
CA GLN A 112 12.59 5.18 15.58
C GLN A 112 12.50 3.89 14.74
N PRO A 113 13.16 2.77 15.13
CA PRO A 113 13.08 1.55 14.34
C PRO A 113 11.66 0.99 14.25
N GLY A 114 10.85 1.13 15.31
CA GLY A 114 9.45 0.69 15.31
C GLY A 114 8.59 1.49 14.33
N LEU A 115 8.81 2.79 14.20
CA LEU A 115 8.10 3.64 13.25
C LEU A 115 8.43 3.29 11.80
N TRP A 116 9.70 2.99 11.50
CA TRP A 116 10.10 2.56 10.16
C TRP A 116 9.48 1.21 9.79
N ILE A 117 9.47 0.25 10.74
CA ILE A 117 8.81 -1.04 10.53
C ILE A 117 7.32 -0.84 10.25
N ALA A 118 6.63 -0.06 11.07
CA ALA A 118 5.21 0.24 10.89
C ALA A 118 4.94 0.89 9.53
N PHE A 119 5.73 1.88 9.14
CA PHE A 119 5.60 2.57 7.85
C PHE A 119 5.73 1.61 6.67
N VAL A 120 6.80 0.79 6.65
CA VAL A 120 7.04 -0.16 5.56
C VAL A 120 5.96 -1.23 5.50
N LEU A 121 5.55 -1.79 6.64
CA LEU A 121 4.48 -2.79 6.68
C LEU A 121 3.14 -2.23 6.19
N LEU A 122 2.76 -1.03 6.64
CA LEU A 122 1.52 -0.37 6.19
C LEU A 122 1.53 -0.10 4.67
N LEU A 123 2.68 0.35 4.15
CA LEU A 123 2.86 0.60 2.74
C LEU A 123 2.74 -0.70 1.92
N LEU A 124 3.32 -1.79 2.39
CA LEU A 124 3.27 -3.08 1.72
C LEU A 124 1.89 -3.76 1.81
N LEU A 125 1.15 -3.55 2.89
CA LEU A 125 -0.18 -4.14 3.06
C LEU A 125 -1.18 -3.62 2.01
N ASN A 126 -1.21 -2.33 1.78
CA ASN A 126 -2.20 -1.71 0.90
C ASN A 126 -1.62 -1.25 -0.43
N GLU A 127 -0.59 -0.40 -0.41
CA GLU A 127 -0.13 0.33 -1.58
C GLU A 127 0.61 -0.56 -2.59
N ALA A 128 1.32 -1.59 -2.12
CA ALA A 128 1.95 -2.57 -3.01
C ALA A 128 0.93 -3.29 -3.91
N ASN A 129 -0.31 -3.49 -3.45
CA ASN A 129 -1.35 -4.09 -4.29
C ASN A 129 -1.72 -3.17 -5.46
N TYR A 130 -1.76 -1.84 -5.26
CA TYR A 130 -2.02 -0.89 -6.34
C TYR A 130 -0.86 -0.80 -7.31
N LEU A 131 0.38 -0.89 -6.81
CA LEU A 131 1.58 -0.92 -7.65
C LEU A 131 1.57 -2.16 -8.57
N ILE A 132 1.27 -3.34 -8.02
CA ILE A 132 1.17 -4.58 -8.80
C ILE A 132 0.04 -4.50 -9.83
N ARG A 133 -1.11 -3.92 -9.47
CA ARG A 133 -2.20 -3.70 -10.43
C ARG A 133 -1.84 -2.72 -11.53
N LEU A 134 -1.10 -1.65 -11.21
CA LEU A 134 -0.61 -0.71 -12.20
C LEU A 134 0.33 -1.43 -13.18
N LEU A 135 1.22 -2.29 -12.68
CA LEU A 135 2.09 -3.13 -13.49
C LEU A 135 1.28 -4.04 -14.42
N PHE A 136 0.26 -4.73 -13.91
CA PHE A 136 -0.61 -5.58 -14.74
C PHE A 136 -1.34 -4.79 -15.82
N ASN A 137 -1.86 -3.59 -15.48
CA ASN A 137 -2.50 -2.73 -16.46
C ASN A 137 -1.52 -2.26 -17.55
N TRP A 138 -0.29 -1.95 -17.17
CA TRP A 138 0.76 -1.53 -18.10
C TRP A 138 1.20 -2.67 -19.02
N CYS A 139 1.34 -3.87 -18.49
CA CYS A 139 1.67 -5.07 -19.26
C CYS A 139 0.48 -5.65 -20.04
N HIS A 140 -0.71 -5.05 -19.98
CA HIS A 140 -1.96 -5.56 -20.58
C HIS A 140 -2.30 -7.00 -20.15
N LEU A 141 -1.87 -7.41 -18.95
CA LEU A 141 -2.15 -8.72 -18.39
C LEU A 141 -3.54 -8.70 -17.75
N VAL A 142 -4.50 -9.29 -18.43
CA VAL A 142 -5.85 -9.50 -17.89
C VAL A 142 -5.92 -10.91 -17.35
N PRO A 143 -6.44 -11.15 -16.13
CA PRO A 143 -6.70 -12.50 -15.66
C PRO A 143 -7.85 -13.09 -16.49
N GLN A 144 -7.56 -13.68 -17.63
CA GLN A 144 -8.53 -14.44 -18.40
C GLN A 144 -8.43 -15.90 -17.96
N LYS A 145 -9.46 -16.41 -17.29
CA LYS A 145 -9.84 -17.82 -17.42
C LYS A 145 -10.54 -17.96 -18.79
N ALA A 146 -9.77 -18.03 -19.85
CA ALA A 146 -10.28 -18.42 -21.16
C ALA A 146 -10.31 -19.95 -21.20
N ALA A 147 -11.45 -20.52 -20.81
CA ALA A 147 -11.85 -21.79 -21.40
C ALA A 147 -12.50 -21.41 -22.74
N GLU A 148 -11.87 -21.78 -23.87
CA GLU A 148 -12.49 -21.73 -25.18
C GLU A 148 -13.85 -22.48 -25.10
N GLY A 149 -14.95 -21.73 -25.30
CA GLY A 149 -16.31 -22.32 -25.36
C GLY A 149 -17.11 -22.32 -24.08
N ALA A 150 -16.63 -21.81 -22.96
CA ALA A 150 -17.43 -21.57 -21.76
C ALA A 150 -17.79 -20.08 -21.64
N GLU A 151 -19.01 -19.80 -21.17
CA GLU A 151 -19.37 -18.43 -20.70
C GLU A 151 -18.24 -17.86 -19.85
N PRO A 152 -17.96 -16.54 -19.90
CA PRO A 152 -16.87 -15.95 -19.14
C PRO A 152 -17.02 -16.36 -17.69
N ALA A 153 -16.18 -17.32 -17.25
CA ALA A 153 -16.24 -17.85 -15.91
C ALA A 153 -16.06 -16.66 -14.96
N LYS A 154 -17.11 -16.32 -14.21
CA LYS A 154 -17.05 -15.35 -13.17
C LYS A 154 -15.85 -15.72 -12.32
N VAL A 155 -14.83 -14.84 -12.31
CA VAL A 155 -13.72 -14.99 -11.38
C VAL A 155 -14.36 -15.08 -10.00
N ASP A 156 -14.14 -16.20 -9.31
CA ASP A 156 -14.68 -16.36 -7.97
C ASP A 156 -14.10 -15.23 -7.12
N GLU A 157 -14.96 -14.30 -6.72
CA GLU A 157 -14.54 -13.11 -5.94
C GLU A 157 -13.84 -13.53 -4.65
N ASP A 158 -14.20 -14.70 -4.11
CA ASP A 158 -13.63 -15.19 -2.86
C ASP A 158 -12.23 -15.79 -3.08
N GLU A 159 -12.00 -16.50 -4.21
CA GLU A 159 -10.67 -16.95 -4.60
C GLU A 159 -9.72 -15.78 -4.86
N TYR A 160 -10.22 -14.72 -5.51
CA TYR A 160 -9.45 -13.50 -5.75
C TYR A 160 -9.11 -12.76 -4.44
N LYS A 161 -10.06 -12.64 -3.50
CA LYS A 161 -9.84 -12.03 -2.18
C LYS A 161 -8.83 -12.84 -1.36
N ALA A 162 -8.96 -14.18 -1.36
CA ALA A 162 -8.03 -15.07 -0.67
C ALA A 162 -6.59 -14.91 -1.21
N GLY A 163 -6.42 -14.89 -2.54
CA GLY A 163 -5.13 -14.66 -3.18
C GLY A 163 -4.46 -13.35 -2.78
N ARG A 164 -5.25 -12.28 -2.62
CA ARG A 164 -4.76 -10.98 -2.14
C ARG A 164 -4.28 -11.03 -0.70
N VAL A 165 -5.07 -11.65 0.20
CA VAL A 165 -4.70 -11.80 1.62
C VAL A 165 -3.41 -12.62 1.75
N ILE A 166 -3.30 -13.74 1.02
CA ILE A 166 -2.08 -14.56 1.00
C ILE A 166 -0.88 -13.71 0.55
N GLY A 167 -1.01 -12.93 -0.52
CA GLY A 167 0.06 -12.07 -1.01
C GLY A 167 0.47 -10.97 0.00
N MET A 168 -0.46 -10.43 0.80
CA MET A 168 -0.15 -9.50 1.88
C MET A 168 0.63 -10.18 3.00
N LEU A 169 0.18 -11.36 3.45
CA LEU A 169 0.85 -12.12 4.50
C LEU A 169 2.26 -12.53 4.08
N GLU A 170 2.45 -12.99 2.85
CA GLU A 170 3.76 -13.33 2.31
C GLU A 170 4.73 -12.13 2.37
N ARG A 171 4.30 -10.94 1.95
CA ARG A 171 5.13 -9.72 2.00
C ARG A 171 5.53 -9.38 3.44
N VAL A 172 4.59 -9.44 4.39
CA VAL A 172 4.87 -9.19 5.80
C VAL A 172 5.90 -10.18 6.32
N VAL A 173 5.72 -11.48 6.06
CA VAL A 173 6.64 -12.53 6.52
C VAL A 173 8.03 -12.33 5.91
N ILE A 174 8.14 -12.06 4.61
CA ILE A 174 9.42 -11.84 3.94
C ILE A 174 10.15 -10.64 4.55
N VAL A 175 9.47 -9.49 4.74
CA VAL A 175 10.08 -8.30 5.34
C VAL A 175 10.58 -8.56 6.75
N LEU A 176 9.76 -9.21 7.58
CA LEU A 176 10.16 -9.52 8.97
C LEU A 176 11.31 -10.53 9.01
N LEU A 177 11.31 -11.55 8.17
CA LEU A 177 12.44 -12.48 8.06
C LEU A 177 13.72 -11.74 7.69
N ILE A 178 13.71 -10.92 6.64
CA ILE A 178 14.88 -10.15 6.22
C ILE A 178 15.36 -9.24 7.36
N TYR A 179 14.45 -8.52 8.01
CA TYR A 179 14.80 -7.55 9.05
C TYR A 179 15.38 -8.20 10.30
N PHE A 180 14.85 -9.35 10.74
CA PHE A 180 15.28 -10.00 11.97
C PHE A 180 16.40 -11.01 11.79
N THR A 181 16.44 -11.71 10.65
CA THR A 181 17.40 -12.82 10.43
C THR A 181 18.51 -12.48 9.45
N GLU A 182 18.33 -11.45 8.62
CA GLU A 182 19.22 -11.09 7.50
C GLU A 182 19.44 -12.26 6.52
N ASP A 183 18.56 -13.29 6.58
CA ASP A 183 18.65 -14.49 5.75
C ASP A 183 17.74 -14.40 4.54
N PHE A 184 18.34 -14.24 3.37
CA PHE A 184 17.65 -14.20 2.08
C PHE A 184 17.28 -15.59 1.54
N SER A 185 17.86 -16.67 2.08
CA SER A 185 17.56 -18.03 1.61
C SER A 185 16.14 -18.44 1.95
N SER A 186 15.61 -17.95 3.08
CA SER A 186 14.21 -18.14 3.50
C SER A 186 13.20 -17.62 2.47
N VAL A 187 13.54 -16.56 1.74
CA VAL A 187 12.69 -16.01 0.66
C VAL A 187 12.57 -17.02 -0.48
N GLY A 188 13.69 -17.66 -0.85
CA GLY A 188 13.70 -18.72 -1.86
C GLY A 188 12.81 -19.90 -1.49
N PHE A 189 12.84 -20.29 -0.21
CA PHE A 189 11.97 -21.35 0.31
C PHE A 189 10.47 -21.01 0.21
N ILE A 190 10.08 -19.78 0.58
CA ILE A 190 8.70 -19.30 0.48
C ILE A 190 8.24 -19.32 -0.99
N LEU A 191 9.09 -18.86 -1.91
CA LEU A 191 8.80 -18.86 -3.35
C LEU A 191 8.65 -20.30 -3.90
N ALA A 192 9.53 -21.21 -3.50
CA ALA A 192 9.47 -22.61 -3.90
C ALA A 192 8.19 -23.29 -3.40
N ALA A 193 7.84 -23.09 -2.12
CA ALA A 193 6.61 -23.62 -1.55
C ALA A 193 5.36 -23.10 -2.27
N LYS A 194 5.31 -21.81 -2.59
CA LYS A 194 4.21 -21.20 -3.35
C LYS A 194 4.13 -21.77 -4.77
N GLY A 195 5.27 -21.97 -5.43
CA GLY A 195 5.34 -22.58 -6.75
C GLY A 195 4.80 -24.00 -6.75
N LEU A 196 5.17 -24.82 -5.75
CA LEU A 196 4.71 -26.21 -5.60
C LEU A 196 3.18 -26.30 -5.44
N ILE A 197 2.60 -25.44 -4.59
CA ILE A 197 1.14 -25.42 -4.37
C ILE A 197 0.38 -25.07 -5.65
N ARG A 198 0.97 -24.25 -6.52
CA ARG A 198 0.33 -23.75 -7.74
C ARG A 198 0.71 -24.52 -9.02
N LEU A 199 1.50 -25.60 -8.93
CA LEU A 199 1.95 -26.37 -10.11
C LEU A 199 0.79 -26.80 -11.02
N ARG A 200 -0.37 -27.16 -10.46
CA ARG A 200 -1.54 -27.54 -11.25
C ARG A 200 -2.15 -26.39 -12.05
N GLN A 201 -2.03 -25.16 -11.54
CA GLN A 201 -2.56 -23.95 -12.16
C GLN A 201 -1.63 -23.40 -13.25
N LEU A 202 -0.36 -23.84 -13.27
CA LEU A 202 0.66 -23.42 -14.24
C LEU A 202 0.57 -24.16 -15.60
N ARG A 203 -0.45 -24.97 -15.83
CA ARG A 203 -0.65 -25.65 -17.12
C ARG A 203 -1.13 -24.72 -18.24
N ASP A 204 -1.86 -23.67 -17.90
CA ASP A 204 -2.26 -22.61 -18.82
C ASP A 204 -1.15 -21.55 -18.89
N ARG A 205 -0.60 -21.34 -20.09
CA ARG A 205 0.52 -20.43 -20.32
C ARG A 205 0.20 -18.99 -19.92
N GLN A 206 -0.94 -18.46 -20.35
CA GLN A 206 -1.31 -17.05 -20.06
C GLN A 206 -1.56 -16.83 -18.58
N PHE A 207 -2.21 -17.78 -17.93
CA PHE A 207 -2.47 -17.74 -16.51
C PHE A 207 -1.19 -17.90 -15.68
N SER A 208 -0.25 -18.74 -16.12
CA SER A 208 1.05 -18.90 -15.45
C SER A 208 1.92 -17.64 -15.56
N GLU A 209 1.95 -16.98 -16.71
CA GLU A 209 2.66 -15.72 -16.89
C GLU A 209 2.11 -14.64 -15.95
N TYR A 210 0.78 -14.51 -15.82
CA TYR A 210 0.13 -13.61 -14.89
C TYR A 210 0.51 -13.88 -13.43
N ILE A 211 0.41 -15.14 -12.98
CA ILE A 211 0.77 -15.55 -11.62
C ILE A 211 2.26 -15.27 -11.34
N LEU A 212 3.13 -15.61 -12.28
CA LEU A 212 4.57 -15.46 -12.13
C LEU A 212 4.95 -13.99 -11.97
N ILE A 213 4.48 -13.12 -12.86
CA ILE A 213 4.74 -11.67 -12.82
C ILE A 213 4.22 -11.08 -11.52
N GLY A 214 2.98 -11.42 -11.10
CA GLY A 214 2.40 -10.94 -9.85
C GLY A 214 3.18 -11.39 -8.61
N THR A 215 3.64 -12.64 -8.62
CA THR A 215 4.44 -13.19 -7.51
C THR A 215 5.81 -12.51 -7.44
N LEU A 216 6.52 -12.39 -8.55
CA LEU A 216 7.84 -11.74 -8.60
C LEU A 216 7.74 -10.27 -8.21
N ALA A 217 6.75 -9.54 -8.72
CA ALA A 217 6.53 -8.14 -8.35
C ALA A 217 6.22 -7.99 -6.84
N SER A 218 5.41 -8.89 -6.27
CA SER A 218 5.08 -8.90 -4.84
C SER A 218 6.33 -9.13 -3.98
N VAL A 219 7.14 -10.12 -4.36
CA VAL A 219 8.40 -10.43 -3.64
C VAL A 219 9.42 -9.30 -3.79
N LEU A 220 9.52 -8.69 -4.97
CA LEU A 220 10.40 -7.55 -5.19
C LEU A 220 10.03 -6.37 -4.26
N CYS A 221 8.74 -6.07 -4.12
CA CYS A 221 8.26 -5.05 -3.17
C CYS A 221 8.68 -5.39 -1.73
N ALA A 222 8.54 -6.66 -1.33
CA ALA A 222 8.92 -7.10 0.02
C ALA A 222 10.44 -7.04 0.24
N LEU A 223 11.24 -7.46 -0.74
CA LEU A 223 12.71 -7.36 -0.70
C LEU A 223 13.17 -5.91 -0.56
N VAL A 224 12.63 -5.00 -1.38
CA VAL A 224 12.96 -3.57 -1.30
C VAL A 224 12.58 -3.01 0.07
N GLY A 225 11.41 -3.35 0.61
CA GLY A 225 10.99 -2.94 1.95
C GLY A 225 11.90 -3.49 3.05
N GLY A 226 12.29 -4.76 2.99
CA GLY A 226 13.20 -5.40 3.94
C GLY A 226 14.60 -4.80 3.90
N LEU A 227 15.18 -4.62 2.70
CA LEU A 227 16.48 -3.97 2.51
C LEU A 227 16.48 -2.51 2.99
N PHE A 228 15.39 -1.78 2.73
CA PHE A 228 15.23 -0.42 3.24
C PHE A 228 15.25 -0.39 4.77
N LEU A 229 14.55 -1.32 5.44
CA LEU A 229 14.57 -1.41 6.91
C LEU A 229 15.95 -1.77 7.46
N LEU A 230 16.69 -2.65 6.79
CA LEU A 230 18.08 -2.95 7.16
C LEU A 230 18.99 -1.72 7.05
N ALA A 231 18.80 -0.91 6.00
CA ALA A 231 19.58 0.31 5.80
C ALA A 231 19.26 1.41 6.84
N MET A 232 18.06 1.36 7.47
CA MET A 232 17.62 2.31 8.50
C MET A 232 17.88 1.83 9.95
N ARG A 233 18.43 0.63 10.11
CA ARG A 233 18.80 0.03 11.40
C ARG A 233 20.12 0.57 11.91
#